data_a9a67589206f45e6231408ef79263f8c
#
_entry.id   a9a67589206f45e6231408ef79263f8c
#
_cell.length_a   1.000
_cell.length_b   1.000
_cell.length_c   1.000
_cell.angle_alpha   90.00
_cell.angle_beta   90.00
_cell.angle_gamma   90.00
#
_symmetry.space_group_name_H-M   'P 1'
#
loop_
_entity.id
_entity.type
_entity.pdbx_description
1 polymer ?
#
loop_
_entity_poly.entity_id
_entity_poly.type
_entity_poly.pdbx_seq_one_letter_code
_entity_poly.pdbx_strand_id
1 'polypeptide(L)'
;MKARSKPRKKRKSKFNAHTLIANGVRYDSKLEFNFANFLKNKHVNFIYHPDSIRIVDPYMNGSKKHRGNKFTPDFAIIKDGKVVEYLDTKVKFTRTTATQLRMSIFCSRSDIPLYIITYDNNSGLYQKELF
;
A
#
# COMPACT_ATOMS: atom_id res chain seq x y z
N MET A 1 22.06 24.18 32.26
CA MET A 1 20.73 23.54 32.25
C MET A 1 20.39 23.15 30.83
N LYS A 2 20.21 21.84 30.55
CA LYS A 2 19.73 21.39 29.26
C LYS A 2 18.21 21.62 29.21
N ALA A 3 17.72 22.40 28.23
CA ALA A 3 16.30 22.56 28.01
C ALA A 3 15.68 21.20 27.65
N ARG A 4 14.66 20.78 28.39
CA ARG A 4 13.88 19.58 28.04
C ARG A 4 13.18 19.85 26.72
N SER A 5 13.48 19.04 25.68
CA SER A 5 12.75 19.09 24.43
C SER A 5 11.27 18.77 24.68
N LYS A 6 10.38 19.64 24.23
CA LYS A 6 8.94 19.36 24.31
C LYS A 6 8.63 18.10 23.50
N PRO A 7 7.81 17.16 24.01
CA PRO A 7 7.46 15.98 23.25
C PRO A 7 6.80 16.37 21.94
N ARG A 8 7.32 15.84 20.82
CA ARG A 8 6.71 16.07 19.50
C ARG A 8 5.28 15.54 19.53
N LYS A 9 4.30 16.40 19.30
CA LYS A 9 2.91 15.97 19.10
C LYS A 9 2.89 14.96 17.95
N LYS A 10 2.37 13.75 18.20
CA LYS A 10 2.13 12.78 17.13
C LYS A 10 1.23 13.43 16.07
N ARG A 11 1.70 13.50 14.82
CA ARG A 11 0.86 13.99 13.72
C ARG A 11 -0.32 13.04 13.58
N LYS A 12 -1.54 13.56 13.67
CA LYS A 12 -2.72 12.80 13.30
C LYS A 12 -2.60 12.43 11.83
N SER A 13 -2.87 11.17 11.49
CA SER A 13 -2.85 10.75 10.08
C SER A 13 -3.83 11.60 9.29
N LYS A 14 -3.41 12.08 8.11
CA LYS A 14 -4.15 13.01 7.26
C LYS A 14 -5.54 12.47 6.83
N PHE A 15 -5.79 11.15 6.94
CA PHE A 15 -6.97 10.45 6.46
C PHE A 15 -7.68 9.61 7.54
N ASN A 16 -7.48 9.90 8.82
CA ASN A 16 -8.05 9.11 9.93
C ASN A 16 -7.81 7.60 9.80
N ALA A 17 -6.70 7.20 9.16
CA ALA A 17 -6.32 5.81 9.07
C ALA A 17 -5.89 5.33 10.46
N HIS A 18 -6.67 4.40 11.04
CA HIS A 18 -6.35 3.80 12.33
C HIS A 18 -5.51 2.56 12.10
N THR A 19 -4.28 2.59 12.62
CA THR A 19 -3.41 1.43 12.66
C THR A 19 -3.99 0.37 13.57
N LEU A 20 -4.04 -0.88 13.11
CA LEU A 20 -4.47 -2.04 13.89
C LEU A 20 -3.31 -3.01 14.07
N ILE A 21 -3.18 -3.58 15.28
CA ILE A 21 -2.24 -4.67 15.56
C ILE A 21 -3.06 -5.91 15.89
N ALA A 22 -2.87 -6.98 15.12
CA ALA A 22 -3.52 -8.27 15.33
C ALA A 22 -2.53 -9.41 15.05
N ASN A 23 -2.43 -10.36 15.97
CA ASN A 23 -1.52 -11.51 15.87
C ASN A 23 -0.06 -11.12 15.57
N GLY A 24 0.41 -10.01 16.17
CA GLY A 24 1.77 -9.49 15.98
C GLY A 24 1.99 -8.76 14.65
N VAL A 25 0.99 -8.65 13.80
CA VAL A 25 1.06 -7.92 12.52
C VAL A 25 0.42 -6.54 12.69
N ARG A 26 1.14 -5.51 12.25
CA ARG A 26 0.64 -4.14 12.21
C ARG A 26 0.01 -3.85 10.85
N TYR A 27 -1.28 -3.55 10.84
CA TYR A 27 -2.01 -3.14 9.64
C TYR A 27 -2.17 -1.62 9.61
N ASP A 28 -1.92 -0.99 8.47
CA ASP A 28 -1.97 0.46 8.33
C ASP A 28 -3.40 1.01 8.32
N SER A 29 -4.40 0.18 8.04
CA SER A 29 -5.80 0.57 8.08
C SER A 29 -6.71 -0.61 8.43
N LYS A 30 -7.93 -0.29 8.86
CA LYS A 30 -8.98 -1.29 9.09
C LYS A 30 -9.38 -2.00 7.80
N LEU A 31 -9.37 -1.29 6.67
CA LEU A 31 -9.67 -1.86 5.35
C LEU A 31 -8.64 -2.94 4.99
N GLU A 32 -7.36 -2.67 5.18
CA GLU A 32 -6.30 -3.66 4.93
C GLU A 32 -6.42 -4.86 5.86
N PHE A 33 -6.68 -4.62 7.14
CA PHE A 33 -6.91 -5.70 8.12
C PHE A 33 -8.08 -6.60 7.71
N ASN A 34 -9.22 -6.01 7.37
CA ASN A 34 -10.41 -6.75 6.96
C ASN A 34 -10.17 -7.53 5.66
N PHE A 35 -9.46 -6.94 4.72
CA PHE A 35 -9.14 -7.59 3.46
C PHE A 35 -8.16 -8.76 3.66
N ALA A 36 -7.17 -8.60 4.54
CA ALA A 36 -6.27 -9.69 4.91
C ALA A 36 -7.04 -10.89 5.48
N ASN A 37 -8.02 -10.65 6.36
CA ASN A 37 -8.89 -11.70 6.88
C ASN A 37 -9.76 -12.34 5.79
N PHE A 38 -10.26 -11.54 4.86
CA PHE A 38 -11.00 -12.05 3.70
C PHE A 38 -10.14 -13.01 2.88
N LEU A 39 -8.89 -12.66 2.59
CA LEU A 39 -7.96 -13.53 1.87
C LEU A 39 -7.66 -14.82 2.64
N LYS A 40 -7.45 -14.73 3.96
CA LYS A 40 -7.24 -15.90 4.84
C LYS A 40 -8.44 -16.84 4.80
N ASN A 41 -9.65 -16.31 4.88
CA ASN A 41 -10.88 -17.09 4.83
C ASN A 41 -11.10 -17.77 3.47
N LYS A 42 -10.57 -17.22 2.40
CA LYS A 42 -10.60 -17.80 1.06
C LYS A 42 -9.41 -18.74 0.78
N HIS A 43 -8.55 -18.95 1.77
CA HIS A 43 -7.34 -19.78 1.65
C HIS A 43 -6.40 -19.31 0.52
N VAL A 44 -6.33 -18.00 0.31
CA VAL A 44 -5.42 -17.37 -0.65
C VAL A 44 -4.08 -17.12 0.02
N ASN A 45 -2.99 -17.56 -0.60
CA ASN A 45 -1.65 -17.26 -0.12
C ASN A 45 -1.27 -15.83 -0.52
N PHE A 46 -0.85 -15.03 0.45
CA PHE A 46 -0.46 -13.64 0.21
C PHE A 46 0.64 -13.20 1.15
N ILE A 47 1.33 -12.13 0.75
CA ILE A 47 2.25 -11.38 1.60
C ILE A 47 1.62 -10.01 1.81
N TYR A 48 1.45 -9.62 3.07
CA TYR A 48 1.03 -8.27 3.43
C TYR A 48 2.26 -7.37 3.49
N HIS A 49 2.19 -6.19 2.90
CA HIS A 49 3.30 -5.25 2.74
C HIS A 49 4.55 -5.93 2.17
N PRO A 50 4.49 -6.42 0.92
CA PRO A 50 5.68 -6.95 0.27
C PRO A 50 6.77 -5.88 0.17
N ASP A 51 7.98 -6.28 -0.17
CA ASP A 51 9.09 -5.36 -0.31
C ASP A 51 8.76 -4.22 -1.30
N SER A 52 9.20 -3.01 -0.95
CA SER A 52 9.04 -1.85 -1.82
C SER A 52 9.78 -2.06 -3.14
N ILE A 53 9.14 -1.65 -4.22
CA ILE A 53 9.67 -1.77 -5.57
C ILE A 53 10.09 -0.39 -6.04
N ARG A 54 11.33 -0.29 -6.53
CA ARG A 54 11.86 0.97 -7.06
C ARG A 54 11.18 1.27 -8.39
N ILE A 55 10.55 2.46 -8.48
CA ILE A 55 9.86 2.92 -9.68
C ILE A 55 10.60 4.04 -10.41
N VAL A 56 11.38 4.83 -9.68
CA VAL A 56 12.29 5.85 -10.24
C VAL A 56 13.64 5.66 -9.58
N ASP A 57 14.68 5.44 -10.38
CA ASP A 57 16.04 5.29 -9.89
C ASP A 57 16.57 6.62 -9.32
N PRO A 58 17.53 6.58 -8.38
CA PRO A 58 18.22 7.78 -7.95
C PRO A 58 18.85 8.50 -9.15
N TYR A 59 18.79 9.82 -9.17
CA TYR A 59 19.29 10.61 -10.29
C TYR A 59 19.84 11.94 -9.80
N MET A 60 20.60 12.59 -10.69
CA MET A 60 21.13 13.94 -10.50
C MET A 60 20.33 14.92 -11.35
N ASN A 61 19.93 16.03 -10.74
CA ASN A 61 19.44 17.19 -11.47
C ASN A 61 20.48 18.32 -11.29
N GLY A 62 21.34 18.49 -12.28
CA GLY A 62 22.50 19.34 -12.10
C GLY A 62 23.38 18.81 -10.98
N SER A 63 23.65 19.61 -9.96
CA SER A 63 24.42 19.23 -8.77
C SER A 63 23.56 18.61 -7.66
N LYS A 64 22.22 18.60 -7.80
CA LYS A 64 21.30 18.12 -6.78
C LYS A 64 21.01 16.64 -6.95
N LYS A 65 21.30 15.85 -5.91
CA LYS A 65 21.01 14.42 -5.89
C LYS A 65 19.58 14.16 -5.45
N HIS A 66 18.87 13.31 -6.20
CA HIS A 66 17.54 12.80 -5.86
C HIS A 66 17.58 11.30 -5.58
N ARG A 67 16.86 10.87 -4.55
CA ARG A 67 16.83 9.45 -4.12
C ARG A 67 16.03 8.54 -5.03
N GLY A 68 15.24 9.10 -5.95
CA GLY A 68 14.26 8.35 -6.70
C GLY A 68 13.00 8.07 -5.89
N ASN A 69 12.20 7.11 -6.34
CA ASN A 69 10.93 6.76 -5.69
C ASN A 69 10.73 5.25 -5.66
N LYS A 70 10.00 4.80 -4.64
CA LYS A 70 9.58 3.41 -4.47
C LYS A 70 8.07 3.34 -4.35
N PHE A 71 7.49 2.21 -4.72
CA PHE A 71 6.09 1.88 -4.52
C PHE A 71 5.98 0.58 -3.72
N THR A 72 5.12 0.57 -2.72
CA THR A 72 4.84 -0.61 -1.90
C THR A 72 3.36 -0.97 -2.08
N PRO A 73 3.03 -2.04 -2.84
CA PRO A 73 1.66 -2.54 -2.87
C PRO A 73 1.24 -3.02 -1.48
N ASP A 74 -0.06 -3.00 -1.19
CA ASP A 74 -0.55 -3.47 0.09
C ASP A 74 -0.43 -5.00 0.22
N PHE A 75 -0.66 -5.73 -0.87
CA PHE A 75 -0.63 -7.20 -0.89
C PHE A 75 0.04 -7.72 -2.15
N ALA A 76 0.73 -8.85 -2.00
CA ALA A 76 1.21 -9.66 -3.11
C ALA A 76 0.53 -11.03 -3.03
N ILE A 77 -0.10 -11.49 -4.10
CA ILE A 77 -0.74 -12.80 -4.16
C ILE A 77 0.26 -13.81 -4.69
N ILE A 78 0.36 -14.93 -3.99
CA ILE A 78 1.35 -15.96 -4.26
C ILE A 78 0.65 -17.21 -4.82
N LYS A 79 1.12 -17.70 -5.95
CA LYS A 79 0.77 -19.02 -6.51
C LYS A 79 2.03 -19.75 -6.93
N ASP A 80 2.14 -21.01 -6.52
CA ASP A 80 3.29 -21.86 -6.85
C ASP A 80 4.65 -21.22 -6.49
N GLY A 81 4.68 -20.53 -5.33
CA GLY A 81 5.87 -19.84 -4.83
C GLY A 81 6.24 -18.55 -5.55
N LYS A 82 5.39 -18.05 -6.44
CA LYS A 82 5.63 -16.83 -7.21
C LYS A 82 4.53 -15.81 -7.00
N VAL A 83 4.92 -14.51 -7.03
CA VAL A 83 3.96 -13.41 -7.06
C VAL A 83 3.27 -13.40 -8.42
N VAL A 84 1.95 -13.51 -8.43
CA VAL A 84 1.14 -13.51 -9.67
C VAL A 84 0.37 -12.21 -9.87
N GLU A 85 0.10 -11.48 -8.80
CA GLU A 85 -0.56 -10.17 -8.86
C GLU A 85 -0.27 -9.37 -7.60
N TYR A 86 -0.33 -8.05 -7.72
CA TYR A 86 -0.30 -7.11 -6.60
C TYR A 86 -1.68 -6.51 -6.41
N LEU A 87 -2.06 -6.31 -5.15
CA LEU A 87 -3.33 -5.70 -4.80
C LEU A 87 -3.08 -4.48 -3.93
N ASP A 88 -3.81 -3.41 -4.19
CA ASP A 88 -3.76 -2.19 -3.40
C ASP A 88 -5.18 -1.80 -2.99
N THR A 89 -5.40 -1.66 -1.69
CA THR A 89 -6.71 -1.31 -1.17
C THR A 89 -6.90 0.20 -1.20
N LYS A 90 -8.06 0.65 -1.68
CA LYS A 90 -8.40 2.06 -1.73
C LYS A 90 -9.82 2.29 -1.22
N VAL A 91 -10.00 3.38 -0.51
CA VAL A 91 -11.33 3.93 -0.25
C VAL A 91 -11.80 4.62 -1.53
N LYS A 92 -13.09 4.49 -1.85
CA LYS A 92 -13.70 4.86 -3.14
C LYS A 92 -13.35 6.27 -3.67
N PHE A 93 -12.91 7.20 -2.81
CA PHE A 93 -12.68 8.61 -3.19
C PHE A 93 -11.26 9.12 -2.93
N THR A 94 -10.28 8.26 -2.64
CA THR A 94 -8.93 8.68 -2.24
C THR A 94 -7.86 8.53 -3.33
N ARG A 95 -8.27 8.43 -4.61
CA ARG A 95 -7.30 8.39 -5.72
C ARG A 95 -6.78 9.81 -6.00
N THR A 96 -5.65 10.17 -5.40
CA THR A 96 -4.97 11.42 -5.73
C THR A 96 -4.19 11.28 -7.02
N THR A 97 -3.92 12.40 -7.71
CA THR A 97 -3.09 12.42 -8.93
C THR A 97 -1.71 11.84 -8.67
N ALA A 98 -1.11 12.16 -7.51
CA ALA A 98 0.20 11.65 -7.12
C ALA A 98 0.20 10.12 -6.97
N THR A 99 -0.83 9.56 -6.34
CA THR A 99 -0.98 8.12 -6.19
C THR A 99 -1.17 7.43 -7.54
N GLN A 100 -2.01 7.97 -8.41
CA GLN A 100 -2.23 7.43 -9.74
C GLN A 100 -0.95 7.46 -10.59
N LEU A 101 -0.18 8.54 -10.52
CA LEU A 101 1.09 8.65 -11.24
C LEU A 101 2.07 7.58 -10.76
N ARG A 102 2.20 7.40 -9.45
CA ARG A 102 3.09 6.40 -8.85
C ARG A 102 2.71 4.98 -9.28
N MET A 103 1.43 4.64 -9.25
CA MET A 103 0.93 3.34 -9.72
C MET A 103 1.15 3.15 -11.21
N SER A 104 0.95 4.20 -12.01
CA SER A 104 1.19 4.17 -13.46
C SER A 104 2.64 3.86 -13.77
N ILE A 105 3.58 4.53 -13.09
CA ILE A 105 5.01 4.26 -13.26
C ILE A 105 5.33 2.82 -12.86
N PHE A 106 4.78 2.36 -11.73
CA PHE A 106 4.94 0.98 -11.28
C PHE A 106 4.47 -0.02 -12.35
N CYS A 107 3.25 0.15 -12.86
CA CYS A 107 2.67 -0.75 -13.86
C CYS A 107 3.44 -0.73 -15.18
N SER A 108 4.03 0.42 -15.56
CA SER A 108 4.84 0.53 -16.77
C SER A 108 6.15 -0.28 -16.70
N ARG A 109 6.59 -0.63 -15.49
CA ARG A 109 7.85 -1.34 -15.23
C ARG A 109 7.67 -2.76 -14.74
N SER A 110 6.44 -3.14 -14.37
CA SER A 110 6.15 -4.44 -13.80
C SER A 110 5.47 -5.35 -14.82
N ASP A 111 5.92 -6.61 -14.91
CA ASP A 111 5.23 -7.65 -15.68
C ASP A 111 4.07 -8.27 -14.89
N ILE A 112 3.97 -7.94 -13.59
CA ILE A 112 2.95 -8.46 -12.70
C ILE A 112 1.83 -7.42 -12.61
N PRO A 113 0.56 -7.80 -12.85
CA PRO A 113 -0.55 -6.86 -12.82
C PRO A 113 -0.82 -6.33 -11.42
N LEU A 114 -1.26 -5.07 -11.35
CA LEU A 114 -1.75 -4.40 -10.15
C LEU A 114 -3.26 -4.23 -10.23
N TYR A 115 -3.95 -4.66 -9.18
CA TYR A 115 -5.40 -4.49 -9.04
C TYR A 115 -5.71 -3.57 -7.88
N ILE A 116 -6.76 -2.79 -8.02
CA ILE A 116 -7.31 -1.96 -6.96
C ILE A 116 -8.46 -2.70 -6.31
N ILE A 117 -8.43 -2.78 -4.99
CA ILE A 117 -9.47 -3.40 -4.18
C ILE A 117 -10.24 -2.31 -3.46
N THR A 118 -11.54 -2.28 -3.66
CA THR A 118 -12.47 -1.40 -2.93
C THR A 118 -13.53 -2.24 -2.24
N TYR A 119 -14.05 -1.73 -1.13
CA TYR A 119 -15.15 -2.35 -0.42
C TYR A 119 -16.43 -1.57 -0.68
N ASP A 120 -17.47 -2.28 -1.14
CA ASP A 120 -18.79 -1.69 -1.34
C ASP A 120 -19.63 -1.88 -0.09
N ASN A 121 -19.91 -0.79 0.62
CA ASN A 121 -20.70 -0.81 1.85
C ASN A 121 -22.16 -1.22 1.60
N ASN A 122 -22.68 -1.02 0.40
CA ASN A 122 -24.08 -1.35 0.08
C ASN A 122 -24.26 -2.86 -0.13
N SER A 123 -23.34 -3.51 -0.83
CA SER A 123 -23.40 -4.95 -1.10
C SER A 123 -22.64 -5.80 -0.09
N GLY A 124 -21.73 -5.22 0.69
CA GLY A 124 -20.83 -5.94 1.58
C GLY A 124 -19.76 -6.77 0.84
N LEU A 125 -19.52 -6.47 -0.44
CA LEU A 125 -18.59 -7.19 -1.28
C LEU A 125 -17.37 -6.35 -1.63
N TYR A 126 -16.23 -7.02 -1.79
CA TYR A 126 -15.04 -6.41 -2.35
C TYR A 126 -15.12 -6.37 -3.87
N GLN A 127 -14.70 -5.26 -4.43
CA GLN A 127 -14.57 -5.09 -5.87
C GLN A 127 -13.08 -5.09 -6.24
N LYS A 128 -12.74 -5.81 -7.31
CA LYS A 128 -11.38 -5.92 -7.82
C LYS A 128 -11.35 -5.37 -9.23
N GLU A 129 -10.55 -4.32 -9.44
CA GLU A 129 -10.44 -3.61 -10.70
C GLU A 129 -8.99 -3.58 -11.14
N LEU A 130 -8.72 -3.95 -12.39
CA LEU A 130 -7.38 -3.81 -12.96
C LEU A 130 -7.04 -2.32 -13.07
N PHE A 131 -5.89 -1.94 -12.54
CA PHE A 131 -5.39 -0.58 -12.64
C PHE A 131 -5.03 -0.21 -14.09
#